data_de1cf1b468ccdfe13448f7880d529d57
#
_entry.id   de1cf1b468ccdfe13448f7880d529d57
#
_cell.length_a   1.000
_cell.length_b   1.000
_cell.length_c   1.000
_cell.angle_alpha   90.00
_cell.angle_beta   90.00
_cell.angle_gamma   90.00
#
_symmetry.space_group_name_H-M   'P 1'
#
loop_
_entity.id
_entity.type
_entity.pdbx_description
1 polymer ?
#
loop_
_entity_poly.entity_id
_entity_poly.type
_entity_poly.pdbx_seq_one_letter_code
_entity_poly.pdbx_strand_id
1 'polypeptide(L)'
;MIMLYDNPNKTSHFKPFEELTITDDFMFGVVMSEPSNLKPLLESILNIKIAQIHYPERQKVIDVTYDAKGVRLDVYCEDEKNTVYSIEMQVTDQRNLPKRIRYYHDMIDLNIIDKGENYKELKKSYVIFICCFDPFGTGRYMYTFKRQCQEEPGIFLGDETESIILNVNGSVGNINSELRSTLAYMSGKTPDDGYTKTLDKAVKKVKENEKWRRDYMTFAMKMKESNEVAVLSNIISSIKRVRDKFTEQDMLLIFGLSSEQLSAILETIDANPDMDEWEIANIILFR
;
A
#
# COMPACT_ATOMS: atom_id res chain seq x y z
N MET A 1 22.55 -6.73 -20.43
CA MET A 1 21.26 -6.23 -19.91
C MET A 1 20.15 -6.99 -20.63
N ILE A 2 19.64 -8.05 -20.00
CA ILE A 2 18.61 -8.90 -20.58
C ILE A 2 17.28 -8.16 -20.39
N MET A 3 16.73 -7.58 -21.46
CA MET A 3 15.37 -7.03 -21.43
C MET A 3 14.38 -8.19 -21.35
N LEU A 4 13.87 -8.47 -20.16
CA LEU A 4 13.01 -9.62 -19.91
C LEU A 4 11.54 -9.42 -20.30
N TYR A 5 11.10 -8.27 -20.73
CA TYR A 5 9.73 -8.07 -21.21
C TYR A 5 9.58 -6.84 -22.10
N ASP A 6 9.54 -7.04 -23.40
CA ASP A 6 8.72 -6.22 -24.29
C ASP A 6 7.40 -6.97 -24.55
N ASN A 7 6.54 -7.01 -23.55
CA ASN A 7 5.12 -7.23 -23.78
C ASN A 7 4.50 -5.85 -23.95
N PRO A 8 4.15 -5.41 -25.17
CA PRO A 8 3.67 -4.06 -25.44
C PRO A 8 2.35 -3.71 -24.71
N ASN A 9 1.76 -4.66 -23.98
CA ASN A 9 0.49 -4.50 -23.26
C ASN A 9 0.63 -4.46 -21.72
N LYS A 10 1.84 -4.47 -21.15
CA LYS A 10 2.06 -4.40 -19.69
C LYS A 10 3.27 -3.59 -19.26
N THR A 11 3.60 -2.52 -19.96
CA THR A 11 4.43 -1.51 -19.36
C THR A 11 3.61 -0.82 -18.27
N SER A 12 3.98 -1.00 -17.01
CA SER A 12 3.52 -0.15 -15.92
C SER A 12 4.06 1.24 -16.21
N HIS A 13 3.37 2.00 -17.06
CA HIS A 13 3.70 3.39 -17.28
C HIS A 13 3.38 4.12 -16.00
N PHE A 14 4.42 4.44 -15.22
CA PHE A 14 4.26 5.42 -14.15
C PHE A 14 3.73 6.71 -14.77
N LYS A 15 2.70 7.28 -14.16
CA LYS A 15 2.17 8.56 -14.59
C LYS A 15 3.27 9.62 -14.58
N PRO A 16 3.30 10.54 -15.53
CA PRO A 16 4.13 11.75 -15.41
C PRO A 16 3.86 12.45 -14.07
N PHE A 17 4.88 13.03 -13.47
CA PHE A 17 4.75 13.71 -12.18
C PHE A 17 3.68 14.80 -12.20
N GLU A 18 3.54 15.50 -13.30
CA GLU A 18 2.54 16.55 -13.54
C GLU A 18 1.10 16.04 -13.53
N GLU A 19 0.89 14.76 -13.87
CA GLU A 19 -0.42 14.12 -13.93
C GLU A 19 -0.85 13.47 -12.61
N LEU A 20 0.06 13.43 -11.60
CA LEU A 20 -0.28 12.85 -10.31
C LEU A 20 -1.44 13.61 -9.66
N THR A 21 -2.33 12.87 -9.03
CA THR A 21 -3.46 13.36 -8.26
C THR A 21 -3.31 12.99 -6.79
N ILE A 22 -4.20 13.47 -5.94
CA ILE A 22 -4.20 13.14 -4.53
C ILE A 22 -4.35 11.62 -4.27
N THR A 23 -4.87 10.86 -5.22
CA THR A 23 -5.05 9.40 -5.09
C THR A 23 -3.85 8.59 -5.54
N ASP A 24 -2.81 9.20 -6.08
CA ASP A 24 -1.57 8.50 -6.38
C ASP A 24 -0.72 8.37 -5.10
N ASP A 25 -0.23 7.18 -4.75
CA ASP A 25 0.46 6.82 -3.50
C ASP A 25 1.53 7.86 -3.11
N PHE A 26 2.37 8.24 -4.07
CA PHE A 26 3.42 9.23 -3.83
C PHE A 26 2.83 10.58 -3.43
N MET A 27 1.85 11.08 -4.17
CA MET A 27 1.22 12.38 -3.92
C MET A 27 0.47 12.38 -2.60
N PHE A 28 -0.29 11.31 -2.33
CA PHE A 28 -1.01 11.14 -1.08
C PHE A 28 -0.06 11.19 0.12
N GLY A 29 1.00 10.37 0.09
CA GLY A 29 1.98 10.34 1.16
C GLY A 29 2.65 11.71 1.39
N VAL A 30 3.01 12.44 0.32
CA VAL A 30 3.62 13.78 0.46
C VAL A 30 2.65 14.79 1.06
N VAL A 31 1.42 14.87 0.54
CA VAL A 31 0.41 15.83 1.01
C VAL A 31 -0.02 15.53 2.44
N MET A 32 -0.21 14.26 2.78
CA MET A 32 -0.69 13.83 4.11
C MET A 32 0.42 13.73 5.15
N SER A 33 1.69 13.86 4.79
CA SER A 33 2.78 14.01 5.77
C SER A 33 2.75 15.36 6.50
N GLU A 34 1.97 16.33 6.01
CA GLU A 34 1.75 17.59 6.71
C GLU A 34 0.60 17.46 7.72
N PRO A 35 0.84 17.65 9.04
CA PRO A 35 -0.20 17.51 10.06
C PRO A 35 -1.45 18.37 9.82
N SER A 36 -1.27 19.55 9.23
CA SER A 36 -2.36 20.47 8.87
C SER A 36 -3.31 19.92 7.79
N ASN A 37 -2.83 19.00 6.96
CA ASN A 37 -3.64 18.30 5.97
C ASN A 37 -4.23 16.99 6.53
N LEU A 38 -3.43 16.25 7.29
CA LEU A 38 -3.80 14.92 7.81
C LEU A 38 -4.86 15.00 8.91
N LYS A 39 -4.69 15.91 9.87
CA LYS A 39 -5.58 16.04 11.02
C LYS A 39 -7.06 16.25 10.65
N PRO A 40 -7.44 17.19 9.76
CA PRO A 40 -8.84 17.34 9.35
C PRO A 40 -9.41 16.08 8.67
N LEU A 41 -8.59 15.34 7.91
CA LEU A 41 -9.00 14.07 7.32
C LEU A 41 -9.40 13.06 8.39
N LEU A 42 -8.51 12.81 9.37
CA LEU A 42 -8.76 11.89 10.47
C LEU A 42 -9.97 12.32 11.31
N GLU A 43 -10.08 13.60 11.65
CA GLU A 43 -11.23 14.14 12.38
C GLU A 43 -12.54 13.90 11.63
N SER A 44 -12.55 14.08 10.31
CA SER A 44 -13.74 13.86 9.48
C SER A 44 -14.12 12.38 9.36
N ILE A 45 -13.14 11.47 9.28
CA ILE A 45 -13.35 10.02 9.21
C ILE A 45 -13.90 9.49 10.53
N LEU A 46 -13.26 9.87 11.64
CA LEU A 46 -13.55 9.31 12.97
C LEU A 46 -14.65 10.05 13.73
N ASN A 47 -15.04 11.23 13.25
CA ASN A 47 -15.97 12.14 13.91
C ASN A 47 -15.53 12.47 15.37
N ILE A 48 -14.25 12.71 15.55
CA ILE A 48 -13.62 13.11 16.83
C ILE A 48 -12.83 14.40 16.65
N LYS A 49 -12.38 14.97 17.76
CA LYS A 49 -11.39 16.06 17.75
C LYS A 49 -10.05 15.51 18.22
N ILE A 50 -9.02 15.81 17.43
CA ILE A 50 -7.63 15.45 17.70
C ILE A 50 -6.91 16.75 18.08
N ALA A 51 -6.22 16.81 19.22
CA ALA A 51 -5.51 18.01 19.60
C ALA A 51 -4.27 18.19 18.72
N GLN A 52 -3.45 17.15 18.64
CA GLN A 52 -2.20 17.19 17.90
C GLN A 52 -1.92 15.86 17.20
N ILE A 53 -1.29 15.93 16.03
CA ILE A 53 -0.71 14.78 15.33
C ILE A 53 0.80 14.81 15.53
N HIS A 54 1.35 13.68 15.99
CA HIS A 54 2.77 13.48 16.18
C HIS A 54 3.32 12.57 15.08
N TYR A 55 4.50 12.92 14.58
CA TYR A 55 5.30 12.09 13.68
C TYR A 55 4.55 11.50 12.50
N PRO A 56 3.90 12.29 11.63
CA PRO A 56 3.40 11.76 10.40
C PRO A 56 4.57 11.31 9.54
N GLU A 57 4.76 9.99 9.46
CA GLU A 57 5.78 9.37 8.64
C GLU A 57 5.17 8.91 7.32
N ARG A 58 5.78 9.34 6.23
CA ARG A 58 5.46 8.88 4.89
C ARG A 58 6.26 7.62 4.57
N GLN A 59 5.59 6.60 4.04
CA GLN A 59 6.21 5.35 3.63
C GLN A 59 7.03 4.70 4.75
N LYS A 60 6.46 4.67 5.94
CA LYS A 60 7.09 3.97 7.07
C LYS A 60 7.24 2.50 6.74
N VAL A 61 8.47 2.03 6.81
CA VAL A 61 8.79 0.61 6.66
C VAL A 61 8.83 -0.02 8.04
N ILE A 62 8.10 -1.12 8.22
CA ILE A 62 8.14 -1.94 9.42
C ILE A 62 8.63 -3.33 9.00
N ASP A 63 9.84 -3.66 9.37
CA ASP A 63 10.48 -4.96 9.16
C ASP A 63 10.73 -5.63 10.52
N VAL A 64 10.18 -6.81 10.71
CA VAL A 64 10.30 -7.54 12.00
C VAL A 64 11.51 -8.46 12.02
N THR A 65 11.78 -9.13 10.91
CA THR A 65 12.94 -10.01 10.73
C THR A 65 13.40 -9.98 9.28
N TYR A 66 14.64 -10.40 9.03
CA TYR A 66 15.22 -10.47 7.69
C TYR A 66 14.38 -11.30 6.70
N ASP A 67 13.69 -12.34 7.18
CA ASP A 67 12.90 -13.26 6.35
C ASP A 67 11.38 -12.97 6.39
N ALA A 68 10.92 -11.98 7.19
CA ALA A 68 9.51 -11.66 7.27
C ALA A 68 9.10 -10.68 6.17
N LYS A 69 7.86 -10.80 5.72
CA LYS A 69 7.27 -9.81 4.82
C LYS A 69 7.05 -8.51 5.55
N GLY A 70 7.95 -7.54 5.38
CA GLY A 70 7.77 -6.18 5.85
C GLY A 70 6.54 -5.48 5.26
N VAL A 71 6.07 -4.43 5.90
CA VAL A 71 5.03 -3.54 5.37
C VAL A 71 5.58 -2.14 5.17
N ARG A 72 5.12 -1.49 4.12
CA ARG A 72 5.35 -0.07 3.90
C ARG A 72 4.00 0.62 3.99
N LEU A 73 3.85 1.46 5.01
CA LEU A 73 2.66 2.23 5.27
C LEU A 73 2.74 3.59 4.56
N ASP A 74 1.69 3.99 3.85
CA ASP A 74 1.69 5.24 3.09
C ASP A 74 1.80 6.45 4.03
N VAL A 75 0.99 6.49 5.08
CA VAL A 75 1.05 7.48 6.15
C VAL A 75 0.86 6.80 7.50
N TYR A 76 1.79 7.00 8.40
CA TYR A 76 1.76 6.53 9.79
C TYR A 76 1.89 7.72 10.74
N CYS A 77 1.05 7.79 11.74
CA CYS A 77 1.13 8.84 12.76
C CYS A 77 0.51 8.41 14.09
N GLU A 78 0.76 9.22 15.12
CA GLU A 78 0.16 9.08 16.45
C GLU A 78 -0.51 10.38 16.85
N ASP A 79 -1.52 10.33 17.74
CA ASP A 79 -2.11 11.49 18.36
C ASP A 79 -1.57 11.71 19.79
N GLU A 80 -2.06 12.75 20.46
CA GLU A 80 -1.66 13.09 21.83
C GLU A 80 -2.04 12.04 22.90
N LYS A 81 -2.86 11.05 22.53
CA LYS A 81 -3.27 9.91 23.37
C LYS A 81 -2.53 8.64 23.03
N ASN A 82 -1.51 8.75 22.18
CA ASN A 82 -0.76 7.64 21.62
C ASN A 82 -1.62 6.67 20.79
N THR A 83 -2.75 7.11 20.24
CA THR A 83 -3.51 6.33 19.26
C THR A 83 -2.75 6.31 17.95
N VAL A 84 -2.58 5.14 17.38
CA VAL A 84 -1.85 4.94 16.13
C VAL A 84 -2.79 4.92 14.93
N TYR A 85 -2.40 5.61 13.87
CA TYR A 85 -3.15 5.66 12.61
C TYR A 85 -2.25 5.24 11.46
N SER A 86 -2.68 4.24 10.70
CA SER A 86 -2.15 3.90 9.38
C SER A 86 -3.19 4.24 8.33
N ILE A 87 -2.85 5.09 7.37
CA ILE A 87 -3.77 5.53 6.33
C ILE A 87 -3.16 5.17 4.97
N GLU A 88 -3.91 4.41 4.21
CA GLU A 88 -3.50 3.83 2.94
C GLU A 88 -4.39 4.32 1.80
N MET A 89 -3.79 4.70 0.66
CA MET A 89 -4.52 4.97 -0.58
C MET A 89 -4.49 3.73 -1.47
N GLN A 90 -5.65 3.23 -1.88
CA GLN A 90 -5.75 2.02 -2.68
C GLN A 90 -6.55 2.27 -3.97
N VAL A 91 -5.85 2.36 -5.09
CA VAL A 91 -6.47 2.65 -6.39
C VAL A 91 -7.06 1.40 -7.03
N THR A 92 -6.36 0.26 -6.92
CA THR A 92 -6.72 -1.00 -7.60
C THR A 92 -7.10 -2.08 -6.60
N ASP A 93 -8.20 -2.80 -6.86
CA ASP A 93 -8.60 -3.95 -6.06
C ASP A 93 -7.72 -5.17 -6.32
N GLN A 94 -6.87 -5.51 -5.37
CA GLN A 94 -6.03 -6.71 -5.39
C GLN A 94 -6.71 -7.92 -4.74
N ARG A 95 -7.98 -7.80 -4.30
CA ARG A 95 -8.79 -8.85 -3.63
C ARG A 95 -8.13 -9.46 -2.39
N ASN A 96 -7.25 -8.73 -1.73
CA ASN A 96 -6.50 -9.18 -0.55
C ASN A 96 -6.68 -8.24 0.66
N LEU A 97 -7.45 -7.19 0.52
CA LEU A 97 -7.59 -6.09 1.48
C LEU A 97 -7.88 -6.56 2.93
N PRO A 98 -8.84 -7.48 3.20
CA PRO A 98 -9.11 -7.91 4.58
C PRO A 98 -7.91 -8.58 5.26
N LYS A 99 -7.12 -9.36 4.51
CA LYS A 99 -5.92 -10.01 5.05
C LYS A 99 -4.77 -9.02 5.25
N ARG A 100 -4.63 -8.02 4.35
CA ARG A 100 -3.66 -6.93 4.50
C ARG A 100 -3.96 -6.11 5.75
N ILE A 101 -5.21 -5.71 5.97
CA ILE A 101 -5.63 -4.94 7.14
C ILE A 101 -5.23 -5.67 8.43
N ARG A 102 -5.54 -6.98 8.53
CA ARG A 102 -5.13 -7.80 9.68
C ARG A 102 -3.62 -7.75 9.88
N TYR A 103 -2.87 -8.02 8.82
CA TYR A 103 -1.42 -8.04 8.85
C TYR A 103 -0.82 -6.68 9.23
N TYR A 104 -1.45 -5.58 8.82
CA TYR A 104 -1.01 -4.23 9.18
C TYR A 104 -1.20 -3.95 10.68
N HIS A 105 -2.30 -4.37 11.29
CA HIS A 105 -2.47 -4.30 12.74
C HIS A 105 -1.39 -5.09 13.47
N ASP A 106 -1.14 -6.34 13.03
CA ASP A 106 -0.13 -7.20 13.65
C ASP A 106 1.28 -6.56 13.55
N MET A 107 1.62 -5.95 12.42
CA MET A 107 2.91 -5.29 12.22
C MET A 107 3.03 -3.99 13.04
N ILE A 108 1.96 -3.24 13.19
CA ILE A 108 1.92 -2.06 14.07
C ILE A 108 2.18 -2.48 15.52
N ASP A 109 1.51 -3.52 16.00
CA ASP A 109 1.68 -4.04 17.35
C ASP A 109 3.12 -4.51 17.60
N LEU A 110 3.71 -5.25 16.67
CA LEU A 110 5.10 -5.69 16.73
C LEU A 110 6.13 -4.52 16.73
N ASN A 111 5.76 -3.39 16.12
CA ASN A 111 6.63 -2.20 16.11
C ASN A 111 6.51 -1.37 17.39
N ILE A 112 5.44 -1.56 18.16
CA ILE A 112 5.15 -0.74 19.37
C ILE A 112 5.67 -1.42 20.63
N ILE A 113 5.51 -2.76 20.74
CA ILE A 113 5.78 -3.51 21.97
C ILE A 113 7.14 -4.19 21.91
N ASP A 114 7.97 -4.00 22.96
CA ASP A 114 9.25 -4.65 23.08
C ASP A 114 9.15 -6.02 23.77
N LYS A 115 10.20 -6.84 23.59
CA LYS A 115 10.27 -8.16 24.21
C LYS A 115 10.21 -8.08 25.74
N GLY A 116 9.16 -8.69 26.32
CA GLY A 116 8.97 -8.76 27.77
C GLY A 116 8.06 -7.67 28.32
N GLU A 117 7.59 -6.73 27.53
CA GLU A 117 6.59 -5.77 27.92
C GLU A 117 5.21 -6.41 28.11
N ASN A 118 4.33 -5.72 28.83
CA ASN A 118 2.98 -6.19 29.09
C ASN A 118 2.09 -5.84 27.88
N TYR A 119 1.22 -6.77 27.46
CA TYR A 119 0.25 -6.52 26.38
C TYR A 119 -0.69 -5.31 26.62
N LYS A 120 -0.80 -4.83 27.85
CA LYS A 120 -1.54 -3.61 28.17
C LYS A 120 -0.89 -2.33 27.62
N GLU A 121 0.37 -2.42 27.21
CA GLU A 121 1.11 -1.31 26.56
C GLU A 121 0.78 -1.17 25.08
N LEU A 122 0.08 -2.16 24.49
CA LEU A 122 -0.42 -2.03 23.13
C LEU A 122 -1.38 -0.84 23.02
N LYS A 123 -1.20 -0.08 21.97
CA LYS A 123 -1.93 1.17 21.75
C LYS A 123 -3.19 0.91 20.94
N LYS A 124 -4.19 1.76 21.13
CA LYS A 124 -5.32 1.81 20.19
C LYS A 124 -4.80 2.07 18.78
N SER A 125 -5.27 1.28 17.80
CA SER A 125 -4.83 1.41 16.42
C SER A 125 -5.99 1.46 15.43
N TYR A 126 -5.83 2.34 14.42
CA TYR A 126 -6.71 2.44 13.28
C TYR A 126 -5.93 2.11 12.01
N VAL A 127 -6.43 1.15 11.24
CA VAL A 127 -5.98 0.90 9.87
C VAL A 127 -7.07 1.36 8.91
N ILE A 128 -6.78 2.42 8.16
CA ILE A 128 -7.73 3.13 7.31
C ILE A 128 -7.30 2.98 5.85
N PHE A 129 -8.15 2.37 5.03
CA PHE A 129 -7.95 2.29 3.59
C PHE A 129 -8.93 3.22 2.87
N ILE A 130 -8.40 4.08 2.01
CA ILE A 130 -9.18 4.93 1.11
C ILE A 130 -9.14 4.28 -0.27
N CYS A 131 -10.25 3.68 -0.70
CA CYS A 131 -10.32 2.88 -1.90
C CYS A 131 -11.01 3.63 -3.05
N CYS A 132 -10.42 3.59 -4.25
CA CYS A 132 -11.06 4.07 -5.48
C CYS A 132 -12.05 3.05 -6.07
N PHE A 133 -12.37 2.00 -5.36
CA PHE A 133 -13.33 0.94 -5.69
C PHE A 133 -14.14 0.55 -4.45
N ASP A 134 -15.26 -0.16 -4.65
CA ASP A 134 -16.05 -0.72 -3.54
C ASP A 134 -15.67 -2.19 -3.30
N PRO A 135 -14.93 -2.53 -2.25
CA PRO A 135 -14.49 -3.90 -2.01
C PRO A 135 -15.61 -4.87 -1.60
N PHE A 136 -16.78 -4.34 -1.22
CA PHE A 136 -17.92 -5.14 -0.75
C PHE A 136 -19.16 -5.04 -1.66
N GLY A 137 -19.16 -4.15 -2.66
CA GLY A 137 -20.22 -4.03 -3.64
C GLY A 137 -21.56 -3.51 -3.12
N THR A 138 -21.60 -2.89 -1.92
CA THR A 138 -22.85 -2.37 -1.32
C THR A 138 -23.03 -0.87 -1.49
N GLY A 139 -22.09 -0.19 -2.13
CA GLY A 139 -22.14 1.23 -2.43
C GLY A 139 -21.93 2.17 -1.24
N ARG A 140 -21.53 1.66 -0.07
CA ARG A 140 -21.34 2.52 1.10
C ARG A 140 -20.11 3.42 0.94
N TYR A 141 -20.22 4.62 1.54
CA TYR A 141 -19.06 5.52 1.69
C TYR A 141 -18.02 5.00 2.65
N MET A 142 -18.45 4.30 3.71
CA MET A 142 -17.58 3.86 4.80
C MET A 142 -18.05 2.51 5.35
N TYR A 143 -17.08 1.66 5.62
CA TYR A 143 -17.22 0.38 6.32
C TYR A 143 -16.30 0.40 7.53
N THR A 144 -16.84 0.20 8.71
CA THR A 144 -16.07 0.11 9.96
C THR A 144 -16.19 -1.30 10.53
N PHE A 145 -15.05 -1.90 10.82
CA PHE A 145 -14.97 -3.25 11.36
C PHE A 145 -14.35 -3.23 12.76
N LYS A 146 -15.03 -3.90 13.69
CA LYS A 146 -14.58 -4.18 15.06
C LYS A 146 -14.81 -5.66 15.35
N ARG A 147 -14.03 -6.23 16.25
CA ARG A 147 -14.25 -7.61 16.69
C ARG A 147 -15.42 -7.68 17.67
N GLN A 148 -16.39 -8.54 17.36
CA GLN A 148 -17.65 -8.69 18.10
C GLN A 148 -17.90 -10.16 18.40
N CYS A 149 -18.52 -10.45 19.56
CA CYS A 149 -18.97 -11.79 19.92
C CYS A 149 -20.11 -12.23 18.98
N GLN A 150 -19.98 -13.41 18.43
CA GLN A 150 -20.99 -13.97 17.51
C GLN A 150 -22.25 -14.41 18.26
N GLU A 151 -22.06 -14.98 19.45
CA GLU A 151 -23.13 -15.51 20.28
C GLU A 151 -23.95 -14.41 20.95
N GLU A 152 -23.33 -13.26 21.20
CA GLU A 152 -23.97 -12.11 21.86
C GLU A 152 -23.57 -10.81 21.17
N PRO A 153 -24.29 -10.44 20.07
CA PRO A 153 -23.99 -9.27 19.26
C PRO A 153 -24.19 -7.93 19.99
N GLY A 154 -23.40 -7.47 20.76
CA GLY A 154 -23.43 -6.27 21.61
C GLY A 154 -22.18 -6.24 22.48
N ILE A 155 -21.53 -7.41 22.60
CA ILE A 155 -20.24 -7.54 23.27
C ILE A 155 -19.14 -7.40 22.23
N PHE A 156 -18.34 -6.34 22.35
CA PHE A 156 -17.11 -6.13 21.58
C PHE A 156 -15.92 -6.72 22.32
N LEU A 157 -14.93 -7.25 21.59
CA LEU A 157 -13.73 -7.82 22.20
C LEU A 157 -12.94 -6.80 23.03
N GLY A 158 -13.00 -5.52 22.63
CA GLY A 158 -12.34 -4.43 23.36
C GLY A 158 -10.82 -4.42 23.19
N ASP A 159 -10.32 -4.98 22.09
CA ASP A 159 -8.91 -5.07 21.74
C ASP A 159 -8.33 -3.78 21.15
N GLU A 160 -9.15 -2.72 21.12
CA GLU A 160 -8.78 -1.37 20.67
C GLU A 160 -8.25 -1.30 19.22
N THR A 161 -8.53 -2.32 18.38
CA THR A 161 -8.24 -2.30 16.96
C THR A 161 -9.49 -1.95 16.14
N GLU A 162 -9.38 -0.98 15.25
CA GLU A 162 -10.46 -0.60 14.34
C GLU A 162 -9.96 -0.54 12.89
N SER A 163 -10.69 -1.20 11.99
CA SER A 163 -10.40 -1.15 10.55
C SER A 163 -11.48 -0.36 9.83
N ILE A 164 -11.06 0.65 9.06
CA ILE A 164 -11.98 1.53 8.33
C ILE A 164 -11.64 1.45 6.84
N ILE A 165 -12.67 1.23 6.03
CA ILE A 165 -12.53 1.25 4.58
C ILE A 165 -13.46 2.31 4.03
N LEU A 166 -12.89 3.27 3.34
CA LEU A 166 -13.60 4.34 2.64
C LEU A 166 -13.68 4.02 1.15
N ASN A 167 -14.84 4.25 0.56
CA ASN A 167 -15.05 4.15 -0.87
C ASN A 167 -15.28 5.56 -1.44
N VAL A 168 -14.33 6.06 -2.23
CA VAL A 168 -14.42 7.42 -2.80
C VAL A 168 -15.63 7.59 -3.75
N ASN A 169 -16.13 6.48 -4.30
CA ASN A 169 -17.30 6.43 -5.18
C ASN A 169 -18.58 6.01 -4.45
N GLY A 170 -18.59 6.01 -3.13
CA GLY A 170 -19.73 5.63 -2.33
C GLY A 170 -20.95 6.54 -2.57
N SER A 171 -22.13 5.99 -2.32
CA SER A 171 -23.41 6.71 -2.45
C SER A 171 -24.38 6.39 -1.31
N VAL A 172 -24.08 5.39 -0.50
CA VAL A 172 -24.95 4.87 0.56
C VAL A 172 -24.34 5.16 1.94
N GLY A 173 -25.20 5.50 2.90
CA GLY A 173 -24.83 5.77 4.29
C GLY A 173 -24.67 7.26 4.60
N ASN A 174 -24.71 7.55 5.91
CA ASN A 174 -24.55 8.91 6.41
C ASN A 174 -23.11 9.12 6.84
N ILE A 175 -22.45 10.07 6.20
CA ILE A 175 -21.15 10.62 6.58
C ILE A 175 -21.30 12.14 6.69
N ASN A 176 -20.42 12.80 7.46
CA ASN A 176 -20.45 14.26 7.55
C ASN A 176 -20.10 14.93 6.20
N SER A 177 -20.43 16.20 6.07
CA SER A 177 -20.23 16.97 4.82
C SER A 177 -18.77 17.07 4.43
N GLU A 178 -17.87 17.23 5.41
CA GLU A 178 -16.43 17.36 5.19
C GLU A 178 -15.82 16.08 4.60
N LEU A 179 -16.16 14.92 5.16
CA LEU A 179 -15.74 13.65 4.60
C LEU A 179 -16.34 13.42 3.20
N ARG A 180 -17.59 13.78 2.99
CA ARG A 180 -18.25 13.66 1.68
C ARG A 180 -17.55 14.50 0.62
N SER A 181 -17.23 15.76 0.91
CA SER A 181 -16.48 16.65 0.01
C SER A 181 -15.08 16.10 -0.27
N THR A 182 -14.42 15.58 0.76
CA THR A 182 -13.08 15.00 0.62
C THR A 182 -13.07 13.76 -0.29
N LEU A 183 -14.01 12.82 -0.09
CA LEU A 183 -14.15 11.65 -0.97
C LEU A 183 -14.53 12.05 -2.40
N ALA A 184 -15.40 13.06 -2.57
CA ALA A 184 -15.74 13.60 -3.87
C ALA A 184 -14.52 14.22 -4.58
N TYR A 185 -13.67 14.97 -3.87
CA TYR A 185 -12.43 15.50 -4.40
C TYR A 185 -11.48 14.36 -4.82
N MET A 186 -11.32 13.31 -3.99
CA MET A 186 -10.53 12.13 -4.31
C MET A 186 -11.10 11.33 -5.49
N SER A 187 -12.41 11.38 -5.74
CA SER A 187 -13.02 10.78 -6.94
C SER A 187 -12.84 11.62 -8.22
N GLY A 188 -12.09 12.72 -8.15
CA GLY A 188 -11.79 13.61 -9.28
C GLY A 188 -12.75 14.78 -9.45
N LYS A 189 -13.67 15.03 -8.51
CA LYS A 189 -14.53 16.23 -8.56
C LYS A 189 -13.77 17.48 -8.15
N THR A 190 -14.26 18.62 -8.59
CA THR A 190 -13.70 19.93 -8.22
C THR A 190 -13.82 20.15 -6.72
N PRO A 191 -12.75 20.69 -6.05
CA PRO A 191 -12.81 21.01 -4.63
C PRO A 191 -13.89 22.07 -4.34
N ASP A 192 -14.80 21.78 -3.43
CA ASP A 192 -16.00 22.58 -3.16
C ASP A 192 -16.00 23.25 -1.77
N ASP A 193 -15.25 22.72 -0.81
CA ASP A 193 -15.14 23.28 0.54
C ASP A 193 -13.76 23.87 0.86
N GLY A 194 -13.59 24.39 2.08
CA GLY A 194 -12.33 24.99 2.53
C GLY A 194 -11.20 23.99 2.64
N TYR A 195 -11.49 22.78 3.10
CA TYR A 195 -10.48 21.74 3.29
C TYR A 195 -10.01 21.14 1.95
N THR A 196 -10.91 20.77 1.07
CA THR A 196 -10.55 20.24 -0.26
C THR A 196 -9.80 21.26 -1.11
N LYS A 197 -10.14 22.55 -0.98
CA LYS A 197 -9.36 23.64 -1.61
C LYS A 197 -7.94 23.73 -1.03
N THR A 198 -7.76 23.46 0.26
CA THR A 198 -6.44 23.43 0.88
C THR A 198 -5.63 22.24 0.37
N LEU A 199 -6.25 21.06 0.25
CA LEU A 199 -5.62 19.87 -0.33
C LEU A 199 -5.22 20.10 -1.80
N ASP A 200 -6.07 20.69 -2.60
CA ASP A 200 -5.79 21.01 -4.00
C ASP A 200 -4.59 21.98 -4.14
N LYS A 201 -4.51 22.99 -3.27
CA LYS A 201 -3.35 23.89 -3.20
C LYS A 201 -2.08 23.12 -2.79
N ALA A 202 -2.18 22.21 -1.83
CA ALA A 202 -1.05 21.40 -1.41
C ALA A 202 -0.55 20.50 -2.55
N VAL A 203 -1.44 19.85 -3.31
CA VAL A 203 -1.09 19.07 -4.50
C VAL A 203 -0.38 19.94 -5.54
N LYS A 204 -0.89 21.13 -5.83
CA LYS A 204 -0.25 22.08 -6.78
C LYS A 204 1.14 22.47 -6.29
N LYS A 205 1.29 22.81 -5.02
CA LYS A 205 2.59 23.17 -4.42
C LYS A 205 3.61 22.03 -4.51
N VAL A 206 3.17 20.77 -4.34
CA VAL A 206 4.03 19.60 -4.54
C VAL A 206 4.48 19.50 -5.99
N LYS A 207 3.58 19.68 -6.95
CA LYS A 207 3.90 19.65 -8.40
C LYS A 207 4.88 20.73 -8.85
N GLU A 208 4.86 21.88 -8.21
CA GLU A 208 5.77 22.98 -8.49
C GLU A 208 7.17 22.80 -7.86
N ASN A 209 7.37 21.78 -7.04
CA ASN A 209 8.59 21.59 -6.26
C ASN A 209 9.53 20.57 -6.93
N GLU A 210 10.68 21.06 -7.41
CA GLU A 210 11.70 20.24 -8.09
C GLU A 210 12.30 19.13 -7.21
N LYS A 211 12.32 19.29 -5.87
CA LYS A 211 12.75 18.22 -4.97
C LYS A 211 11.76 17.06 -5.05
N TRP A 212 10.46 17.31 -4.95
CA TRP A 212 9.44 16.26 -5.01
C TRP A 212 9.41 15.59 -6.39
N ARG A 213 9.68 16.32 -7.46
CA ARG A 213 9.85 15.74 -8.80
C ARG A 213 10.98 14.71 -8.83
N ARG A 214 12.16 15.06 -8.31
CA ARG A 214 13.30 14.13 -8.25
C ARG A 214 13.03 12.93 -7.36
N ASP A 215 12.41 13.17 -6.19
CA ASP A 215 12.05 12.11 -5.26
C ASP A 215 11.06 11.12 -5.89
N TYR A 216 10.08 11.64 -6.66
CA TYR A 216 9.14 10.79 -7.42
C TYR A 216 9.83 9.96 -8.49
N MET A 217 10.75 10.55 -9.26
CA MET A 217 11.50 9.80 -10.28
C MET A 217 12.31 8.66 -9.66
N THR A 218 12.96 8.92 -8.52
CA THR A 218 13.68 7.89 -7.77
C THR A 218 12.74 6.81 -7.24
N PHE A 219 11.59 7.20 -6.70
CA PHE A 219 10.55 6.28 -6.24
C PHE A 219 10.02 5.41 -7.39
N ALA A 220 9.68 6.01 -8.53
CA ALA A 220 9.18 5.31 -9.71
C ALA A 220 10.21 4.31 -10.25
N MET A 221 11.48 4.69 -10.27
CA MET A 221 12.57 3.81 -10.70
C MET A 221 12.70 2.59 -9.76
N LYS A 222 12.75 2.80 -8.44
CA LYS A 222 12.80 1.71 -7.45
C LYS A 222 11.60 0.78 -7.52
N MET A 223 10.40 1.34 -7.73
CA MET A 223 9.19 0.53 -7.88
C MET A 223 9.20 -0.30 -9.16
N LYS A 224 9.74 0.25 -10.25
CA LYS A 224 9.92 -0.49 -11.50
C LYS A 224 10.89 -1.64 -11.30
N GLU A 225 12.06 -1.40 -10.72
CA GLU A 225 13.06 -2.42 -10.41
C GLU A 225 12.46 -3.53 -9.53
N SER A 226 11.77 -3.16 -8.44
CA SER A 226 11.11 -4.11 -7.55
C SER A 226 10.04 -4.96 -8.25
N ASN A 227 9.26 -4.35 -9.17
CA ASN A 227 8.27 -5.09 -9.95
C ASN A 227 8.94 -6.07 -10.94
N GLU A 228 10.03 -5.68 -11.58
CA GLU A 228 10.80 -6.55 -12.49
C GLU A 228 11.35 -7.76 -11.73
N VAL A 229 11.94 -7.54 -10.54
CA VAL A 229 12.41 -8.63 -9.66
C VAL A 229 11.25 -9.55 -9.25
N ALA A 230 10.11 -9.00 -8.84
CA ALA A 230 8.95 -9.78 -8.43
C ALA A 230 8.39 -10.65 -9.57
N VAL A 231 8.32 -10.10 -10.80
CA VAL A 231 7.87 -10.85 -11.98
C VAL A 231 8.83 -11.99 -12.29
N LEU A 232 10.13 -11.71 -12.30
CA LEU A 232 11.14 -12.73 -12.59
C LEU A 232 11.19 -13.80 -11.50
N SER A 233 11.10 -13.45 -10.23
CA SER A 233 11.02 -14.38 -9.11
C SER A 233 9.84 -15.36 -9.24
N ASN A 234 8.66 -14.87 -9.65
CA ASN A 234 7.50 -15.73 -9.91
C ASN A 234 7.73 -16.69 -11.08
N ILE A 235 8.42 -16.24 -12.13
CA ILE A 235 8.79 -17.10 -13.27
C ILE A 235 9.78 -18.18 -12.81
N ILE A 236 10.81 -17.81 -12.06
CA ILE A 236 11.82 -18.73 -11.49
C ILE A 236 11.13 -19.77 -10.61
N SER A 237 10.25 -19.36 -9.71
CA SER A 237 9.47 -20.27 -8.86
C SER A 237 8.65 -21.26 -9.69
N SER A 238 8.04 -20.79 -10.76
CA SER A 238 7.28 -21.66 -11.68
C SER A 238 8.18 -22.62 -12.43
N ILE A 239 9.33 -22.17 -12.93
CA ILE A 239 10.33 -23.01 -13.62
C ILE A 239 10.84 -24.09 -12.66
N LYS A 240 11.24 -23.75 -11.43
CA LYS A 240 11.68 -24.72 -10.41
C LYS A 240 10.65 -25.84 -10.18
N ARG A 241 9.36 -25.55 -10.27
CA ARG A 241 8.26 -26.52 -10.05
C ARG A 241 8.01 -27.44 -11.26
N VAL A 242 8.36 -27.00 -12.45
CA VAL A 242 7.97 -27.71 -13.70
C VAL A 242 9.15 -28.25 -14.50
N ARG A 243 10.38 -27.84 -14.22
CA ARG A 243 11.58 -28.19 -15.00
C ARG A 243 11.80 -29.70 -15.21
N ASP A 244 11.37 -30.53 -14.24
CA ASP A 244 11.47 -31.98 -14.34
C ASP A 244 10.31 -32.64 -15.10
N LYS A 245 9.30 -31.86 -15.50
CA LYS A 245 8.06 -32.34 -16.12
C LYS A 245 7.86 -31.87 -17.56
N PHE A 246 8.55 -30.81 -17.94
CA PHE A 246 8.39 -30.15 -19.24
C PHE A 246 9.74 -29.99 -19.93
N THR A 247 9.74 -30.03 -21.25
CA THR A 247 10.93 -29.75 -22.07
C THR A 247 11.26 -28.25 -22.02
N GLU A 248 12.50 -27.89 -22.38
CA GLU A 248 12.87 -26.47 -22.53
C GLU A 248 11.96 -25.76 -23.52
N GLN A 249 11.57 -26.43 -24.60
CA GLN A 249 10.68 -25.90 -25.63
C GLN A 249 9.28 -25.60 -25.12
N ASP A 250 8.76 -26.44 -24.21
CA ASP A 250 7.50 -26.17 -23.48
C ASP A 250 7.62 -24.98 -22.57
N MET A 251 8.73 -24.88 -21.83
CA MET A 251 8.99 -23.76 -20.90
C MET A 251 9.11 -22.43 -21.64
N LEU A 252 9.78 -22.39 -22.80
CA LEU A 252 9.84 -21.18 -23.62
C LEU A 252 8.44 -20.69 -24.02
N LEU A 253 7.56 -21.61 -24.42
CA LEU A 253 6.19 -21.28 -24.80
C LEU A 253 5.32 -20.85 -23.61
N ILE A 254 5.41 -21.57 -22.48
CA ILE A 254 4.60 -21.32 -21.28
C ILE A 254 4.95 -19.97 -20.65
N PHE A 255 6.24 -19.65 -20.58
CA PHE A 255 6.70 -18.44 -19.90
C PHE A 255 6.99 -17.27 -20.85
N GLY A 256 6.91 -17.48 -22.15
CA GLY A 256 7.18 -16.45 -23.16
C GLY A 256 8.63 -15.94 -23.14
N LEU A 257 9.57 -16.83 -22.83
CA LEU A 257 11.00 -16.51 -22.73
C LEU A 257 11.72 -16.81 -24.06
N SER A 258 12.85 -16.11 -24.29
CA SER A 258 13.81 -16.53 -25.31
C SER A 258 14.68 -17.68 -24.79
N SER A 259 15.33 -18.43 -25.68
CA SER A 259 16.26 -19.51 -25.32
C SER A 259 17.40 -18.99 -24.42
N GLU A 260 17.92 -17.79 -24.71
CA GLU A 260 18.97 -17.14 -23.92
C GLU A 260 18.50 -16.79 -22.52
N GLN A 261 17.26 -16.29 -22.39
CA GLN A 261 16.66 -15.97 -21.10
C GLN A 261 16.44 -17.22 -20.24
N LEU A 262 15.90 -18.28 -20.83
CA LEU A 262 15.68 -19.55 -20.13
C LEU A 262 17.02 -20.17 -19.69
N SER A 263 18.03 -20.21 -20.58
CA SER A 263 19.37 -20.72 -20.26
C SER A 263 20.00 -19.97 -19.09
N ALA A 264 19.96 -18.62 -19.12
CA ALA A 264 20.48 -17.80 -18.04
C ALA A 264 19.78 -18.06 -16.68
N ILE A 265 18.45 -18.27 -16.71
CA ILE A 265 17.69 -18.62 -15.51
C ILE A 265 18.09 -20.00 -14.98
N LEU A 266 18.13 -21.01 -15.82
CA LEU A 266 18.49 -22.38 -15.43
C LEU A 266 19.93 -22.46 -14.90
N GLU A 267 20.88 -21.86 -15.59
CA GLU A 267 22.29 -21.79 -15.16
C GLU A 267 22.43 -21.10 -13.79
N THR A 268 21.67 -20.03 -13.56
CA THR A 268 21.73 -19.31 -12.28
C THR A 268 21.08 -20.12 -11.15
N ILE A 269 19.97 -20.82 -11.43
CA ILE A 269 19.34 -21.74 -10.45
C ILE A 269 20.33 -22.87 -10.07
N ASP A 270 20.95 -23.51 -11.07
CA ASP A 270 21.84 -24.66 -10.84
C ASP A 270 23.16 -24.26 -10.15
N ALA A 271 23.65 -23.06 -10.41
CA ALA A 271 24.82 -22.50 -9.72
C ALA A 271 24.54 -22.06 -8.28
N ASN A 272 23.27 -21.84 -7.91
CA ASN A 272 22.87 -21.30 -6.60
C ASN A 272 21.65 -22.06 -6.04
N PRO A 273 21.80 -23.37 -5.73
CA PRO A 273 20.65 -24.22 -5.38
C PRO A 273 19.96 -23.82 -4.05
N ASP A 274 20.68 -23.17 -3.15
CA ASP A 274 20.18 -22.77 -1.83
C ASP A 274 19.61 -21.33 -1.81
N MET A 275 19.73 -20.59 -2.90
CA MET A 275 19.18 -19.24 -3.00
C MET A 275 17.68 -19.24 -3.28
N ASP A 276 16.97 -18.29 -2.67
CA ASP A 276 15.57 -18.07 -2.99
C ASP A 276 15.38 -17.43 -4.38
N GLU A 277 14.15 -17.42 -4.83
CA GLU A 277 13.80 -16.94 -6.19
C GLU A 277 14.02 -15.43 -6.35
N TRP A 278 13.92 -14.68 -5.26
CA TRP A 278 14.14 -13.23 -5.27
C TRP A 278 15.63 -12.90 -5.41
N GLU A 279 16.48 -13.63 -4.70
CA GLU A 279 17.94 -13.50 -4.80
C GLU A 279 18.43 -13.86 -6.21
N ILE A 280 17.94 -14.98 -6.77
CA ILE A 280 18.25 -15.39 -8.15
C ILE A 280 17.80 -14.35 -9.16
N ALA A 281 16.59 -13.79 -9.00
CA ALA A 281 16.07 -12.75 -9.87
C ALA A 281 16.95 -11.48 -9.85
N ASN A 282 17.41 -11.06 -8.67
CA ASN A 282 18.34 -9.94 -8.55
C ASN A 282 19.68 -10.20 -9.26
N ILE A 283 20.24 -11.39 -9.14
CA ILE A 283 21.47 -11.75 -9.83
C ILE A 283 21.30 -11.65 -11.35
N ILE A 284 20.15 -12.07 -11.89
CA ILE A 284 19.90 -12.06 -13.35
C ILE A 284 19.68 -10.63 -13.86
N LEU A 285 18.96 -9.80 -13.11
CA LEU A 285 18.59 -8.45 -13.56
C LEU A 285 19.71 -7.42 -13.38
N PHE A 286 20.56 -7.57 -12.36
CA PHE A 286 21.51 -6.53 -11.97
C PHE A 286 22.99 -6.98 -12.09
N ARG A 287 23.23 -8.08 -12.82
CA ARG A 287 24.58 -8.43 -13.34
C ARG A 287 24.87 -7.53 -14.57
#